data_11f6890c1bf5783a1c86415b4b71ea97
#
_entry.id   11f6890c1bf5783a1c86415b4b71ea97
#
_cell.length_a   1.000
_cell.length_b   1.000
_cell.length_c   1.000
_cell.angle_alpha   90.00
_cell.angle_beta   90.00
_cell.angle_gamma   90.00
#
_symmetry.space_group_name_H-M   'P 1'
#
loop_
_entity.id
_entity.type
_entity.pdbx_description
1 polymer ?
#
loop_
_entity_poly.entity_id
_entity_poly.type
_entity_poly.pdbx_seq_one_letter_code
_entity_poly.pdbx_strand_id
1 'polypeptide(L)'
;MNRKLTVMCAICASLSLQAQNNIIETRPANSPEGKILTMEETILSRKLAPEDLGCRWDDDSHLIMFKEGKWLKYDIETEDTVSYRPQHPRPYAFTRDKSVYLMDKDTVVTEIAVSENPDISYGTAVSRHEFGISGGIFMSPDKSKVAFYRKDESAVSSFPLLDINTRTGSLKEIKYPMAGMESERVSLGIYDIASAQTIYLNVEDFDKERYLTNITWSPDNRFIFIQVLDRSQKHMNLNMYNAADGSFIKTLLTEESDKYVEPSDPL
;
A
#
# COMPACT_ATOMS: atom_id res chain seq x y z
N MET A 1 26.52 8.99 15.32
CA MET A 1 25.07 9.20 15.42
C MET A 1 24.75 10.31 14.43
N ASN A 2 24.02 9.99 13.37
CA ASN A 2 23.88 10.84 12.20
C ASN A 2 23.17 12.16 12.55
N ARG A 3 23.72 13.31 12.17
CA ARG A 3 23.15 14.65 12.32
C ARG A 3 21.68 14.73 11.84
N LYS A 4 21.33 13.95 10.81
CA LYS A 4 19.98 13.80 10.25
C LYS A 4 18.96 13.21 11.25
N LEU A 5 19.37 12.21 12.01
CA LEU A 5 18.51 11.62 13.04
C LEU A 5 18.24 12.60 14.18
N THR A 6 19.24 13.44 14.48
CA THR A 6 19.12 14.47 15.54
C THR A 6 18.18 15.60 15.14
N VAL A 7 18.20 16.02 13.85
CA VAL A 7 17.30 17.08 13.34
C VAL A 7 15.86 16.56 13.25
N MET A 8 15.66 15.33 12.77
CA MET A 8 14.32 14.72 12.71
C MET A 8 13.74 14.50 14.11
N CYS A 9 14.54 14.05 15.08
CA CYS A 9 14.13 13.97 16.47
C CYS A 9 13.87 15.35 17.09
N ALA A 10 14.61 16.39 16.70
CA ALA A 10 14.40 17.74 17.23
C ALA A 10 13.10 18.37 16.67
N ILE A 11 12.79 18.16 15.40
CA ILE A 11 11.53 18.65 14.80
C ILE A 11 10.33 17.85 15.37
N CYS A 12 10.42 16.53 15.45
CA CYS A 12 9.39 15.73 16.11
C CYS A 12 9.27 16.03 17.61
N ALA A 13 10.38 16.30 18.31
CA ALA A 13 10.38 16.66 19.71
C ALA A 13 9.83 18.07 19.96
N SER A 14 10.11 19.06 19.09
CA SER A 14 9.55 20.39 19.22
C SER A 14 8.04 20.42 18.94
N LEU A 15 7.57 19.61 17.99
CA LEU A 15 6.13 19.45 17.70
C LEU A 15 5.40 18.66 18.78
N SER A 16 6.05 17.65 19.35
CA SER A 16 5.50 16.94 20.52
C SER A 16 5.53 17.77 21.79
N LEU A 17 6.51 18.69 21.94
CA LEU A 17 6.51 19.66 23.04
C LEU A 17 5.42 20.74 22.88
N GLN A 18 5.13 21.20 21.67
CA GLN A 18 4.01 22.11 21.44
C GLN A 18 2.66 21.41 21.64
N ALA A 19 2.53 20.17 21.20
CA ALA A 19 1.35 19.37 21.49
C ALA A 19 1.22 19.05 22.99
N GLN A 20 2.33 18.78 23.67
CA GLN A 20 2.37 18.60 25.13
C GLN A 20 2.12 19.92 25.88
N ASN A 21 2.63 21.05 25.42
CA ASN A 21 2.34 22.33 26.04
C ASN A 21 0.88 22.70 25.91
N ASN A 22 0.24 22.42 24.78
CA ASN A 22 -1.21 22.60 24.63
C ASN A 22 -2.05 21.64 25.47
N ILE A 23 -1.53 20.44 25.77
CA ILE A 23 -2.17 19.47 26.69
C ILE A 23 -1.90 19.84 28.16
N ILE A 24 -0.72 20.38 28.48
CA ILE A 24 -0.34 20.77 29.84
C ILE A 24 -1.05 22.06 30.28
N GLU A 25 -1.45 22.93 29.34
CA GLU A 25 -2.31 24.07 29.64
C GLU A 25 -3.77 23.73 29.91
N THR A 26 -4.20 22.46 29.62
CA THR A 26 -5.49 21.96 30.10
C THR A 26 -5.37 21.71 31.60
N ARG A 27 -5.93 22.60 32.38
CA ARG A 27 -6.01 22.50 33.86
C ARG A 27 -6.70 21.18 34.23
N PRO A 28 -6.30 20.54 35.38
CA PRO A 28 -6.97 19.34 35.86
C PRO A 28 -8.47 19.55 35.96
N ALA A 29 -9.23 18.49 35.72
CA ALA A 29 -10.70 18.52 35.69
C ALA A 29 -11.36 19.14 36.95
N ASN A 30 -10.61 19.31 38.04
CA ASN A 30 -11.05 19.90 39.31
C ASN A 30 -10.72 21.40 39.44
N SER A 31 -10.18 22.05 38.42
CA SER A 31 -9.95 23.48 38.44
C SER A 31 -11.28 24.21 38.13
N PRO A 32 -11.75 25.15 39.00
CA PRO A 32 -13.00 25.85 38.78
C PRO A 32 -12.99 26.74 37.52
N GLU A 33 -11.84 27.00 36.94
CA GLU A 33 -11.66 27.73 35.69
C GLU A 33 -11.19 26.83 34.50
N GLY A 34 -11.16 25.52 34.71
CA GLY A 34 -10.72 24.58 33.69
C GLY A 34 -11.77 24.37 32.60
N LYS A 35 -11.35 24.42 31.33
CA LYS A 35 -12.20 24.02 30.24
C LYS A 35 -12.37 22.49 30.25
N ILE A 36 -13.62 22.02 30.35
CA ILE A 36 -13.95 20.61 30.20
C ILE A 36 -13.98 20.33 28.70
N LEU A 37 -13.14 19.42 28.27
CA LEU A 37 -13.15 18.94 26.88
C LEU A 37 -14.39 18.07 26.64
N THR A 38 -15.15 18.39 25.63
CA THR A 38 -16.30 17.57 25.20
C THR A 38 -15.83 16.41 24.34
N MET A 39 -16.65 15.37 24.23
CA MET A 39 -16.41 14.24 23.30
C MET A 39 -16.25 14.74 21.86
N GLU A 40 -16.99 15.76 21.48
CA GLU A 40 -16.89 16.38 20.17
C GLU A 40 -15.53 17.04 19.94
N GLU A 41 -15.00 17.75 20.93
CA GLU A 41 -13.69 18.41 20.84
C GLU A 41 -12.52 17.39 20.85
N THR A 42 -12.66 16.29 21.58
CA THR A 42 -11.58 15.30 21.70
C THR A 42 -11.55 14.29 20.56
N ILE A 43 -12.69 13.88 20.05
CA ILE A 43 -12.80 12.77 19.09
C ILE A 43 -13.23 13.25 17.70
N LEU A 44 -14.31 14.02 17.62
CA LEU A 44 -14.92 14.35 16.33
C LEU A 44 -14.29 15.55 15.63
N SER A 45 -13.90 16.60 16.36
CA SER A 45 -13.41 17.83 15.76
C SER A 45 -11.92 17.82 15.39
N ARG A 46 -11.18 16.78 15.80
CA ARG A 46 -9.71 16.69 15.66
C ARG A 46 -8.93 17.89 16.17
N LYS A 47 -9.53 18.76 17.02
CA LYS A 47 -8.86 19.96 17.58
C LYS A 47 -7.61 19.64 18.39
N LEU A 48 -7.53 18.43 18.93
CA LEU A 48 -6.39 17.94 19.70
C LEU A 48 -5.49 16.98 18.94
N ALA A 49 -5.83 16.65 17.69
CA ALA A 49 -4.95 15.84 16.88
C ALA A 49 -3.67 16.63 16.55
N PRO A 50 -2.50 16.00 16.64
CA PRO A 50 -1.27 16.63 16.19
C PRO A 50 -1.40 17.01 14.71
N GLU A 51 -0.86 18.15 14.34
CA GLU A 51 -0.81 18.56 12.95
C GLU A 51 0.11 17.60 12.21
N ASP A 52 -0.46 16.80 11.29
CA ASP A 52 0.32 15.97 10.41
C ASP A 52 0.94 16.86 9.33
N LEU A 53 2.23 17.07 9.43
CA LEU A 53 2.97 17.90 8.46
C LEU A 53 3.04 17.24 7.08
N GLY A 54 2.69 15.94 6.96
CA GLY A 54 2.71 15.21 5.69
C GLY A 54 4.02 15.39 4.93
N CYS A 55 5.15 15.43 5.63
CA CYS A 55 6.45 15.69 5.02
C CYS A 55 7.22 14.39 4.78
N ARG A 56 8.02 14.37 3.71
CA ARG A 56 8.95 13.28 3.38
C ARG A 56 10.28 13.84 2.92
N TRP A 57 11.32 13.09 3.11
CA TRP A 57 12.63 13.40 2.54
C TRP A 57 12.61 13.25 1.02
N ASP A 58 13.10 14.25 0.30
CA ASP A 58 13.37 14.22 -1.13
C ASP A 58 14.81 13.76 -1.39
N ASP A 59 15.72 14.35 -0.66
CA ASP A 59 17.15 14.03 -0.64
C ASP A 59 17.75 14.32 0.76
N ASP A 60 19.07 14.37 0.82
CA ASP A 60 19.81 14.53 2.08
C ASP A 60 19.61 15.87 2.80
N SER A 61 19.16 16.90 2.09
CA SER A 61 19.01 18.26 2.60
C SER A 61 17.61 18.86 2.38
N HIS A 62 16.71 18.15 1.71
CA HIS A 62 15.41 18.72 1.39
C HIS A 62 14.26 17.85 1.88
N LEU A 63 13.21 18.52 2.36
CA LEU A 63 11.91 17.94 2.69
C LEU A 63 10.86 18.40 1.69
N ILE A 64 10.00 17.47 1.27
CA ILE A 64 8.77 17.77 0.53
C ILE A 64 7.60 17.74 1.51
N MET A 65 6.78 18.78 1.49
CA MET A 65 5.59 18.86 2.32
C MET A 65 4.41 19.40 1.53
N PHE A 66 3.19 19.00 1.95
CA PHE A 66 1.96 19.56 1.42
C PHE A 66 1.34 20.49 2.46
N LYS A 67 1.30 21.77 2.16
CA LYS A 67 0.78 22.80 3.07
C LYS A 67 -0.10 23.78 2.31
N GLU A 68 -1.26 24.12 2.87
CA GLU A 68 -2.21 25.10 2.30
C GLU A 68 -2.58 24.84 0.84
N GLY A 69 -2.78 23.55 0.49
CA GLY A 69 -3.15 23.14 -0.87
C GLY A 69 -2.00 23.17 -1.90
N LYS A 70 -0.75 23.32 -1.45
CA LYS A 70 0.43 23.38 -2.31
C LYS A 70 1.50 22.44 -1.86
N TRP A 71 2.23 21.88 -2.81
CA TRP A 71 3.46 21.17 -2.54
C TRP A 71 4.62 22.14 -2.45
N LEU A 72 5.42 21.97 -1.40
CA LEU A 72 6.59 22.79 -1.10
C LEU A 72 7.81 21.88 -0.92
N LYS A 73 8.96 22.37 -1.35
CA LYS A 73 10.26 21.78 -1.07
C LYS A 73 11.00 22.71 -0.12
N TYR A 74 11.38 22.21 1.04
CA TYR A 74 12.06 22.93 2.11
C TYR A 74 13.52 22.46 2.20
N ASP A 75 14.45 23.39 2.14
CA ASP A 75 15.87 23.14 2.35
C ASP A 75 16.18 23.32 3.84
N ILE A 76 16.73 22.27 4.48
CA ILE A 76 17.01 22.28 5.93
C ILE A 76 18.28 23.05 6.31
N GLU A 77 19.16 23.37 5.35
CA GLU A 77 20.38 24.12 5.60
C GLU A 77 20.18 25.62 5.47
N THR A 78 19.43 26.03 4.46
CA THR A 78 19.15 27.44 4.20
C THR A 78 17.85 27.92 4.83
N GLU A 79 16.99 27.01 5.27
CA GLU A 79 15.63 27.26 5.75
C GLU A 79 14.70 27.88 4.69
N ASP A 80 15.08 27.80 3.41
CA ASP A 80 14.29 28.32 2.31
C ASP A 80 13.19 27.33 1.91
N THR A 81 12.09 27.89 1.44
CA THR A 81 10.95 27.12 0.92
C THR A 81 10.63 27.54 -0.49
N VAL A 82 10.59 26.60 -1.41
CA VAL A 82 10.21 26.83 -2.82
C VAL A 82 8.98 26.03 -3.20
N SER A 83 8.22 26.53 -4.16
CA SER A 83 7.09 25.78 -4.73
C SER A 83 7.61 24.51 -5.41
N TYR A 84 7.00 23.38 -5.09
CA TYR A 84 7.38 22.07 -5.62
C TYR A 84 6.21 21.47 -6.39
N ARG A 85 6.51 20.86 -7.54
CA ARG A 85 5.56 20.06 -8.28
C ARG A 85 6.01 18.61 -8.24
N PRO A 86 5.30 17.75 -7.49
CA PRO A 86 5.65 16.34 -7.47
C PRO A 86 5.68 15.79 -8.89
N GLN A 87 6.81 15.22 -9.27
CA GLN A 87 6.92 14.46 -10.50
C GLN A 87 7.01 12.99 -10.09
N HIS A 88 6.16 12.16 -10.66
CA HIS A 88 6.36 10.72 -10.53
C HIS A 88 7.68 10.36 -11.21
N PRO A 89 8.63 9.75 -10.48
CA PRO A 89 9.88 9.32 -11.11
C PRO A 89 9.54 8.29 -12.19
N ARG A 90 9.91 8.56 -13.41
CA ARG A 90 9.58 7.72 -14.58
C ARG A 90 10.66 6.68 -14.84
N PRO A 91 10.26 5.51 -15.38
CA PRO A 91 8.88 5.07 -15.65
C PRO A 91 8.09 4.78 -14.37
N TYR A 92 6.76 4.82 -14.45
CA TYR A 92 5.86 4.34 -13.39
C TYR A 92 4.67 3.61 -13.99
N ALA A 93 4.17 2.61 -13.27
CA ALA A 93 2.98 1.87 -13.65
C ALA A 93 1.75 2.30 -12.83
N PHE A 94 0.57 2.22 -13.42
CA PHE A 94 -0.69 2.57 -12.78
C PHE A 94 -1.84 1.69 -13.27
N THR A 95 -2.90 1.61 -12.48
CA THR A 95 -4.11 0.86 -12.82
C THR A 95 -5.19 1.81 -13.33
N ARG A 96 -5.84 1.44 -14.41
CA ARG A 96 -7.06 2.08 -14.94
C ARG A 96 -7.96 1.00 -15.54
N ASP A 97 -9.26 1.03 -15.19
CA ASP A 97 -10.27 0.10 -15.71
C ASP A 97 -9.86 -1.38 -15.61
N LYS A 98 -9.37 -1.80 -14.43
CA LYS A 98 -8.88 -3.16 -14.14
C LYS A 98 -7.63 -3.60 -14.95
N SER A 99 -6.99 -2.70 -15.64
CA SER A 99 -5.82 -2.95 -16.51
C SER A 99 -4.60 -2.19 -16.01
N VAL A 100 -3.40 -2.69 -16.28
CA VAL A 100 -2.13 -2.07 -15.89
C VAL A 100 -1.49 -1.41 -17.08
N TYR A 101 -1.07 -0.19 -16.88
CA TYR A 101 -0.39 0.66 -17.85
C TYR A 101 0.95 1.14 -17.33
N LEU A 102 1.89 1.36 -18.22
CA LEU A 102 3.19 1.98 -17.95
C LEU A 102 3.23 3.37 -18.55
N MET A 103 3.63 4.36 -17.78
CA MET A 103 3.98 5.69 -18.25
C MET A 103 5.50 5.83 -18.28
N ASP A 104 6.09 5.80 -19.47
CA ASP A 104 7.54 5.94 -19.63
C ASP A 104 7.95 7.41 -19.83
N LYS A 105 7.20 8.15 -20.64
CA LYS A 105 7.37 9.58 -20.89
C LYS A 105 6.05 10.31 -20.65
N ASP A 106 6.08 11.65 -20.65
CA ASP A 106 4.90 12.46 -20.32
C ASP A 106 3.63 12.15 -21.11
N THR A 107 3.76 11.56 -22.29
CA THR A 107 2.67 11.30 -23.21
C THR A 107 2.56 9.85 -23.69
N VAL A 108 3.55 9.00 -23.38
CA VAL A 108 3.56 7.61 -23.85
C VAL A 108 3.01 6.71 -22.76
N VAL A 109 1.90 6.05 -23.05
CA VAL A 109 1.29 5.03 -22.19
C VAL A 109 1.36 3.71 -22.93
N THR A 110 2.00 2.72 -22.30
CA THR A 110 2.09 1.35 -22.79
C THR A 110 1.16 0.46 -21.99
N GLU A 111 0.41 -0.40 -22.66
CA GLU A 111 -0.41 -1.42 -22.01
C GLU A 111 0.47 -2.58 -21.57
N ILE A 112 0.44 -2.91 -20.27
CA ILE A 112 1.17 -4.05 -19.68
C ILE A 112 0.26 -5.28 -19.63
N ALA A 113 -0.93 -5.12 -19.08
CA ALA A 113 -1.91 -6.18 -18.94
C ALA A 113 -3.31 -5.59 -19.04
N VAL A 114 -4.06 -6.02 -20.05
CA VAL A 114 -5.41 -5.52 -20.34
C VAL A 114 -6.45 -6.54 -19.91
N SER A 115 -7.45 -6.07 -19.17
CA SER A 115 -8.58 -6.90 -18.76
C SER A 115 -9.67 -6.90 -19.85
N GLU A 116 -9.85 -8.04 -20.48
CA GLU A 116 -10.94 -8.30 -21.43
C GLU A 116 -12.13 -9.02 -20.76
N ASN A 117 -11.90 -9.61 -19.59
CA ASN A 117 -12.91 -10.33 -18.81
C ASN A 117 -13.31 -9.52 -17.58
N PRO A 118 -14.62 -9.25 -17.32
CA PRO A 118 -15.08 -8.48 -16.18
C PRO A 118 -14.70 -9.08 -14.82
N ASP A 119 -14.45 -10.39 -14.75
CA ASP A 119 -14.07 -11.09 -13.53
C ASP A 119 -12.54 -11.14 -13.31
N ILE A 120 -11.75 -10.60 -14.24
CA ILE A 120 -10.30 -10.54 -14.12
C ILE A 120 -9.87 -9.06 -13.95
N SER A 121 -8.96 -8.83 -13.03
CA SER A 121 -8.34 -7.52 -12.87
C SER A 121 -6.84 -7.64 -12.66
N TYR A 122 -6.12 -6.61 -13.10
CA TYR A 122 -4.68 -6.50 -13.00
C TYR A 122 -4.28 -5.26 -12.21
N GLY A 123 -3.24 -5.38 -11.38
CA GLY A 123 -2.66 -4.27 -10.64
C GLY A 123 -3.56 -3.66 -9.57
N THR A 124 -4.68 -4.28 -9.26
CA THR A 124 -5.56 -3.87 -8.16
C THR A 124 -5.15 -4.56 -6.87
N ALA A 125 -5.47 -3.96 -5.72
CA ALA A 125 -5.32 -4.63 -4.44
C ALA A 125 -6.18 -5.91 -4.40
N VAL A 126 -5.65 -6.93 -3.75
CA VAL A 126 -6.28 -8.24 -3.59
C VAL A 126 -6.60 -8.50 -2.13
N SER A 127 -7.22 -9.63 -1.83
CA SER A 127 -7.51 -10.09 -0.45
C SER A 127 -8.23 -9.06 0.41
N ARG A 128 -9.06 -8.20 -0.21
CA ARG A 128 -9.85 -7.14 0.43
C ARG A 128 -9.03 -6.18 1.30
N HIS A 129 -7.78 -5.94 0.91
CA HIS A 129 -6.80 -5.12 1.65
C HIS A 129 -6.34 -5.72 2.98
N GLU A 130 -6.56 -7.00 3.23
CA GLU A 130 -6.00 -7.68 4.40
C GLU A 130 -4.48 -7.89 4.28
N PHE A 131 -3.82 -8.27 5.36
CA PHE A 131 -2.39 -8.59 5.42
C PHE A 131 -1.47 -7.46 4.93
N GLY A 132 -1.82 -6.21 5.20
CA GLY A 132 -1.02 -5.04 4.77
C GLY A 132 -1.09 -4.72 3.28
N ILE A 133 -1.94 -5.41 2.50
CA ILE A 133 -2.05 -5.19 1.07
C ILE A 133 -2.74 -3.85 0.80
N SER A 134 -1.99 -2.85 0.33
CA SER A 134 -2.50 -1.50 0.02
C SER A 134 -2.60 -1.20 -1.47
N GLY A 135 -1.96 -2.02 -2.32
CA GLY A 135 -1.94 -1.85 -3.77
C GLY A 135 -1.64 -3.15 -4.49
N GLY A 136 -1.58 -3.11 -5.82
CA GLY A 136 -1.34 -4.29 -6.64
C GLY A 136 -0.24 -4.12 -7.69
N ILE A 137 0.56 -3.06 -7.61
CA ILE A 137 1.67 -2.76 -8.52
C ILE A 137 2.94 -2.50 -7.72
N PHE A 138 4.03 -3.16 -8.09
CA PHE A 138 5.31 -3.13 -7.41
C PHE A 138 6.43 -2.91 -8.43
N MET A 139 6.94 -1.68 -8.53
CA MET A 139 8.08 -1.36 -9.39
C MET A 139 9.38 -1.93 -8.82
N SER A 140 10.24 -2.48 -9.68
CA SER A 140 11.60 -2.84 -9.27
C SER A 140 12.41 -1.60 -8.85
N PRO A 141 13.42 -1.74 -7.96
CA PRO A 141 14.25 -0.61 -7.52
C PRO A 141 14.89 0.19 -8.65
N ASP A 142 15.38 -0.47 -9.70
CA ASP A 142 15.94 0.16 -10.91
C ASP A 142 14.90 0.59 -11.95
N LYS A 143 13.61 0.30 -11.68
CA LYS A 143 12.47 0.59 -12.57
C LYS A 143 12.52 -0.11 -13.93
N SER A 144 13.28 -1.17 -14.06
CA SER A 144 13.34 -1.98 -15.28
C SER A 144 12.19 -2.98 -15.40
N LYS A 145 11.53 -3.30 -14.28
CA LYS A 145 10.46 -4.30 -14.21
C LYS A 145 9.27 -3.80 -13.38
N VAL A 146 8.11 -4.36 -13.69
CA VAL A 146 6.85 -4.11 -12.96
C VAL A 146 6.26 -5.44 -12.52
N ALA A 147 6.20 -5.69 -11.22
CA ALA A 147 5.37 -6.79 -10.73
C ALA A 147 3.94 -6.29 -10.47
N PHE A 148 2.96 -7.13 -10.74
CA PHE A 148 1.55 -6.78 -10.56
C PHE A 148 0.69 -8.00 -10.25
N TYR A 149 -0.34 -7.81 -9.43
CA TYR A 149 -1.33 -8.85 -9.21
C TYR A 149 -2.22 -9.04 -10.43
N ARG A 150 -2.50 -10.30 -10.74
CA ARG A 150 -3.64 -10.74 -11.55
C ARG A 150 -4.63 -11.38 -10.58
N LYS A 151 -5.80 -10.78 -10.46
CA LYS A 151 -6.91 -11.28 -9.64
C LYS A 151 -7.97 -11.90 -10.55
N ASP A 152 -8.39 -13.11 -10.24
CA ASP A 152 -9.41 -13.84 -10.96
C ASP A 152 -10.57 -14.17 -10.01
N GLU A 153 -11.70 -13.51 -10.23
CA GLU A 153 -12.94 -13.63 -9.45
C GLU A 153 -13.99 -14.48 -10.17
N SER A 154 -13.62 -15.23 -11.23
CA SER A 154 -14.57 -16.01 -12.03
C SER A 154 -15.34 -17.05 -11.21
N ALA A 155 -14.69 -17.64 -10.20
CA ALA A 155 -15.29 -18.62 -9.31
C ALA A 155 -16.02 -17.99 -8.11
N VAL A 156 -15.86 -16.68 -7.90
CA VAL A 156 -16.46 -15.99 -6.75
C VAL A 156 -17.96 -15.75 -6.99
N SER A 157 -18.78 -16.11 -6.01
CA SER A 157 -20.22 -15.92 -6.06
C SER A 157 -20.59 -14.43 -6.06
N SER A 158 -21.68 -14.11 -6.80
CA SER A 158 -22.30 -12.79 -6.71
C SER A 158 -23.15 -12.69 -5.45
N PHE A 159 -23.05 -11.55 -4.78
CA PHE A 159 -23.86 -11.21 -3.62
C PHE A 159 -24.69 -9.95 -3.90
N PRO A 160 -26.04 -9.99 -3.71
CA PRO A 160 -26.89 -8.86 -3.97
C PRO A 160 -26.85 -7.85 -2.82
N LEU A 161 -26.47 -6.61 -3.14
CA LEU A 161 -26.61 -5.48 -2.23
C LEU A 161 -27.81 -4.62 -2.62
N LEU A 162 -28.60 -4.21 -1.63
CA LEU A 162 -29.66 -3.23 -1.86
C LEU A 162 -29.05 -1.83 -1.88
N ASP A 163 -29.09 -1.16 -3.03
CA ASP A 163 -28.75 0.24 -3.16
C ASP A 163 -29.96 1.10 -2.80
N ILE A 164 -29.91 1.74 -1.64
CA ILE A 164 -30.96 2.61 -1.11
C ILE A 164 -30.83 4.08 -1.57
N ASN A 165 -29.80 4.43 -2.35
CA ASN A 165 -29.63 5.79 -2.87
C ASN A 165 -30.56 6.09 -4.05
N THR A 166 -31.23 5.08 -4.60
CA THR A 166 -32.26 5.25 -5.61
C THR A 166 -33.65 5.36 -4.94
N ARG A 167 -34.57 6.08 -5.58
CA ARG A 167 -35.92 6.36 -5.00
C ARG A 167 -36.69 5.10 -4.63
N THR A 168 -36.55 4.04 -5.39
CA THR A 168 -37.31 2.78 -5.21
C THR A 168 -36.45 1.63 -4.70
N GLY A 169 -35.14 1.88 -4.47
CA GLY A 169 -34.15 0.85 -4.26
C GLY A 169 -33.80 0.10 -5.56
N SER A 170 -32.57 -0.37 -5.66
CA SER A 170 -32.15 -1.27 -6.74
C SER A 170 -31.17 -2.31 -6.19
N LEU A 171 -31.10 -3.48 -6.83
CA LEU A 171 -30.12 -4.50 -6.49
C LEU A 171 -28.83 -4.22 -7.25
N LYS A 172 -27.70 -4.20 -6.53
CA LYS A 172 -26.36 -4.15 -7.08
C LYS A 172 -25.65 -5.45 -6.71
N GLU A 173 -25.25 -6.23 -7.71
CA GLU A 173 -24.46 -7.42 -7.47
C GLU A 173 -22.98 -7.07 -7.34
N ILE A 174 -22.33 -7.66 -6.33
CA ILE A 174 -20.88 -7.59 -6.13
C ILE A 174 -20.33 -9.00 -6.01
N LYS A 175 -19.07 -9.20 -6.40
CA LYS A 175 -18.34 -10.45 -6.11
C LYS A 175 -18.02 -10.48 -4.62
N TYR A 176 -18.53 -11.49 -3.92
CA TYR A 176 -18.34 -11.65 -2.49
C TYR A 176 -18.34 -13.14 -2.11
N PRO A 177 -17.20 -13.70 -1.68
CA PRO A 177 -17.15 -15.07 -1.21
C PRO A 177 -17.76 -15.15 0.19
N MET A 178 -18.91 -15.78 0.32
CA MET A 178 -19.48 -16.13 1.63
C MET A 178 -18.62 -17.20 2.30
N ALA A 179 -18.76 -17.36 3.63
CA ALA A 179 -18.04 -18.37 4.39
C ALA A 179 -18.20 -19.77 3.77
N GLY A 180 -17.09 -20.45 3.51
CA GLY A 180 -17.05 -21.76 2.88
C GLY A 180 -17.24 -21.80 1.36
N MET A 181 -17.38 -20.65 0.69
CA MET A 181 -17.44 -20.54 -0.75
C MET A 181 -16.06 -20.26 -1.35
N GLU A 182 -15.92 -20.47 -2.67
CA GLU A 182 -14.69 -20.15 -3.39
C GLU A 182 -14.38 -18.65 -3.37
N SER A 183 -13.11 -18.32 -3.17
CA SER A 183 -12.61 -16.96 -3.19
C SER A 183 -11.84 -16.65 -4.48
N GLU A 184 -11.33 -15.44 -4.57
CA GLU A 184 -10.49 -15.02 -5.70
C GLU A 184 -9.20 -15.84 -5.78
N ARG A 185 -8.72 -16.03 -7.00
CA ARG A 185 -7.42 -16.64 -7.28
C ARG A 185 -6.44 -15.58 -7.71
N VAL A 186 -5.35 -15.49 -6.96
CA VAL A 186 -4.33 -14.44 -7.17
C VAL A 186 -3.08 -15.06 -7.75
N SER A 187 -2.51 -14.41 -8.76
CA SER A 187 -1.17 -14.70 -9.27
C SER A 187 -0.37 -13.40 -9.41
N LEU A 188 0.96 -13.50 -9.42
CA LEU A 188 1.85 -12.36 -9.59
C LEU A 188 2.54 -12.46 -10.95
N GLY A 189 2.31 -11.45 -11.80
CA GLY A 189 3.00 -11.26 -13.07
C GLY A 189 4.19 -10.30 -12.90
N ILE A 190 5.23 -10.49 -13.69
CA ILE A 190 6.37 -9.58 -13.82
C ILE A 190 6.49 -9.18 -15.29
N TYR A 191 6.36 -7.91 -15.57
CA TYR A 191 6.59 -7.32 -16.88
C TYR A 191 8.00 -6.73 -16.94
N ASP A 192 8.77 -7.14 -17.93
CA ASP A 192 10.08 -6.57 -18.23
C ASP A 192 9.92 -5.48 -19.30
N ILE A 193 10.33 -4.25 -18.95
CA ILE A 193 10.10 -3.07 -19.78
C ILE A 193 10.92 -3.12 -21.07
N ALA A 194 12.13 -3.69 -21.03
CA ALA A 194 13.03 -3.72 -22.19
C ALA A 194 12.59 -4.73 -23.24
N SER A 195 12.13 -5.91 -22.81
CA SER A 195 11.68 -6.98 -23.70
C SER A 195 10.19 -6.91 -24.03
N ALA A 196 9.41 -6.10 -23.30
CA ALA A 196 7.95 -6.04 -23.35
C ALA A 196 7.28 -7.43 -23.14
N GLN A 197 7.89 -8.27 -22.30
CA GLN A 197 7.37 -9.60 -21.99
C GLN A 197 6.89 -9.68 -20.56
N THR A 198 5.79 -10.42 -20.36
CA THR A 198 5.26 -10.74 -19.03
C THR A 198 5.48 -12.22 -18.74
N ILE A 199 6.02 -12.51 -17.58
CA ILE A 199 6.07 -13.84 -16.99
C ILE A 199 5.20 -13.90 -15.74
N TYR A 200 4.77 -15.08 -15.34
CA TYR A 200 4.08 -15.29 -14.06
C TYR A 200 4.91 -16.17 -13.15
N LEU A 201 4.89 -15.85 -11.85
CA LEU A 201 5.59 -16.65 -10.87
C LEU A 201 4.92 -18.02 -10.70
N ASN A 202 5.75 -19.06 -10.64
CA ASN A 202 5.29 -20.42 -10.36
C ASN A 202 5.15 -20.64 -8.85
N VAL A 203 4.04 -20.17 -8.27
CA VAL A 203 3.72 -20.40 -6.87
C VAL A 203 2.97 -21.71 -6.75
N GLU A 204 3.55 -22.70 -6.05
CA GLU A 204 2.95 -24.05 -5.89
C GLU A 204 2.47 -24.30 -4.45
N ASP A 205 2.85 -23.41 -3.50
CA ASP A 205 2.48 -23.57 -2.09
C ASP A 205 0.97 -23.54 -1.92
N PHE A 206 0.46 -24.45 -1.11
CA PHE A 206 -0.94 -24.55 -0.71
C PHE A 206 -1.92 -24.67 -1.88
N ASP A 207 -3.20 -24.53 -1.62
CA ASP A 207 -4.24 -24.50 -2.64
C ASP A 207 -4.27 -23.16 -3.39
N LYS A 208 -4.97 -23.12 -4.52
CA LYS A 208 -5.09 -21.94 -5.37
C LYS A 208 -5.75 -20.72 -4.71
N GLU A 209 -6.45 -20.94 -3.61
CA GLU A 209 -7.09 -19.87 -2.78
C GLU A 209 -6.18 -19.37 -1.67
N ARG A 210 -4.88 -19.37 -1.88
CA ARG A 210 -3.88 -18.81 -0.99
C ARG A 210 -3.83 -17.29 -1.12
N TYR A 211 -3.23 -16.66 -0.12
CA TYR A 211 -2.94 -15.23 -0.13
C TYR A 211 -1.48 -14.99 -0.52
N LEU A 212 -1.26 -14.04 -1.43
CA LEU A 212 0.07 -13.57 -1.82
C LEU A 212 0.26 -12.17 -1.26
N THR A 213 1.09 -12.03 -0.24
CA THR A 213 1.24 -10.76 0.49
C THR A 213 2.71 -10.35 0.62
N ASN A 214 2.96 -9.11 1.01
CA ASN A 214 4.28 -8.54 1.27
C ASN A 214 5.27 -8.75 0.11
N ILE A 215 4.84 -8.35 -1.09
CA ILE A 215 5.65 -8.44 -2.31
C ILE A 215 6.85 -7.49 -2.21
N THR A 216 8.05 -8.03 -2.22
CA THR A 216 9.29 -7.26 -2.04
C THR A 216 10.33 -7.63 -3.08
N TRP A 217 10.94 -6.64 -3.71
CA TRP A 217 12.07 -6.83 -4.62
C TRP A 217 13.40 -6.92 -3.89
N SER A 218 14.32 -7.75 -4.40
CA SER A 218 15.73 -7.64 -4.00
C SER A 218 16.34 -6.32 -4.50
N PRO A 219 17.30 -5.74 -3.77
CA PRO A 219 17.95 -4.48 -4.20
C PRO A 219 18.62 -4.54 -5.56
N ASP A 220 19.03 -5.73 -6.01
CA ASP A 220 19.69 -6.00 -7.29
C ASP A 220 18.70 -6.40 -8.41
N ASN A 221 17.39 -6.36 -8.16
CA ASN A 221 16.29 -6.67 -9.08
C ASN A 221 16.28 -8.12 -9.63
N ARG A 222 17.12 -9.01 -9.09
CA ARG A 222 17.22 -10.40 -9.55
C ARG A 222 16.14 -11.30 -8.95
N PHE A 223 15.66 -10.96 -7.77
CA PHE A 223 14.73 -11.78 -7.02
C PHE A 223 13.51 -10.98 -6.56
N ILE A 224 12.43 -11.70 -6.35
CA ILE A 224 11.23 -11.19 -5.69
C ILE A 224 10.85 -12.14 -4.55
N PHE A 225 10.46 -11.55 -3.44
CA PHE A 225 10.06 -12.26 -2.23
C PHE A 225 8.57 -12.12 -2.03
N ILE A 226 7.93 -13.18 -1.62
CA ILE A 226 6.48 -13.21 -1.35
C ILE A 226 6.24 -13.98 -0.07
N GLN A 227 5.41 -13.47 0.81
CA GLN A 227 4.79 -14.25 1.86
C GLN A 227 3.54 -14.92 1.30
N VAL A 228 3.57 -16.23 1.20
CA VAL A 228 2.46 -17.06 0.76
C VAL A 228 1.77 -17.63 1.99
N LEU A 229 0.51 -17.22 2.23
CA LEU A 229 -0.28 -17.64 3.36
C LEU A 229 -1.37 -18.60 2.90
N ASP A 230 -1.59 -19.69 3.60
CA ASP A 230 -2.64 -20.65 3.31
C ASP A 230 -4.04 -20.07 3.62
N ARG A 231 -5.08 -20.68 3.04
CA ARG A 231 -6.46 -20.22 3.24
C ARG A 231 -6.92 -20.28 4.70
N SER A 232 -6.39 -21.21 5.48
CA SER A 232 -6.70 -21.33 6.91
C SER A 232 -6.01 -20.28 7.78
N GLN A 233 -5.08 -19.51 7.21
CA GLN A 233 -4.26 -18.50 7.88
C GLN A 233 -3.41 -19.09 9.02
N LYS A 234 -2.96 -20.32 8.86
CA LYS A 234 -2.15 -21.01 9.88
C LYS A 234 -0.72 -21.30 9.46
N HIS A 235 -0.47 -21.29 8.14
CA HIS A 235 0.85 -21.58 7.59
C HIS A 235 1.24 -20.48 6.60
N MET A 236 2.39 -19.88 6.82
CA MET A 236 2.98 -18.89 5.93
C MET A 236 4.38 -19.32 5.53
N ASN A 237 4.66 -19.26 4.22
CA ASN A 237 5.99 -19.42 3.66
C ASN A 237 6.48 -18.10 3.08
N LEU A 238 7.65 -17.64 3.53
CA LEU A 238 8.38 -16.57 2.85
C LEU A 238 9.22 -17.19 1.74
N ASN A 239 8.80 -17.01 0.51
CA ASN A 239 9.42 -17.59 -0.67
C ASN A 239 10.22 -16.59 -1.48
N MET A 240 11.30 -17.08 -2.08
CA MET A 240 12.16 -16.36 -3.03
C MET A 240 11.99 -16.93 -4.43
N TYR A 241 11.76 -16.05 -5.40
CA TYR A 241 11.61 -16.37 -6.81
C TYR A 241 12.61 -15.62 -7.68
N ASN A 242 13.02 -16.23 -8.78
CA ASN A 242 13.82 -15.58 -9.81
C ASN A 242 12.94 -14.62 -10.62
N ALA A 243 13.33 -13.35 -10.67
CA ALA A 243 12.55 -12.32 -11.36
C ALA A 243 12.72 -12.33 -12.90
N ALA A 244 13.60 -13.18 -13.45
CA ALA A 244 13.78 -13.28 -14.89
C ALA A 244 12.88 -14.32 -15.55
N ASP A 245 12.53 -15.41 -14.84
CA ASP A 245 11.76 -16.51 -15.37
C ASP A 245 10.59 -16.97 -14.48
N GLY A 246 10.45 -16.39 -13.29
CA GLY A 246 9.39 -16.70 -12.35
C GLY A 246 9.58 -18.01 -11.57
N SER A 247 10.74 -18.66 -11.69
CA SER A 247 11.00 -19.93 -11.03
C SER A 247 11.17 -19.78 -9.52
N PHE A 248 10.64 -20.76 -8.78
CA PHE A 248 10.87 -20.86 -7.33
C PHE A 248 12.34 -21.18 -7.03
N ILE A 249 12.93 -20.47 -6.09
CA ILE A 249 14.32 -20.71 -5.64
C ILE A 249 14.34 -21.50 -4.33
N LYS A 250 13.71 -20.93 -3.29
CA LYS A 250 13.63 -21.57 -1.97
C LYS A 250 12.67 -20.84 -1.04
N THR A 251 12.24 -21.52 0.00
CA THR A 251 11.60 -20.93 1.16
C THR A 251 12.68 -20.44 2.14
N LEU A 252 12.57 -19.20 2.58
CA LEU A 252 13.49 -18.56 3.52
C LEU A 252 13.05 -18.71 4.96
N LEU A 253 11.75 -18.67 5.19
CA LEU A 253 11.12 -18.76 6.50
C LEU A 253 9.77 -19.45 6.36
N THR A 254 9.42 -20.29 7.31
CA THR A 254 8.07 -20.82 7.49
C THR A 254 7.58 -20.42 8.88
N GLU A 255 6.36 -19.92 8.95
CA GLU A 255 5.68 -19.62 10.21
C GLU A 255 4.40 -20.44 10.31
N GLU A 256 4.19 -21.05 11.45
CA GLU A 256 3.03 -21.91 11.74
C GLU A 256 2.41 -21.52 13.08
N SER A 257 1.10 -21.56 13.17
CA SER A 257 0.35 -21.27 14.38
C SER A 257 -0.91 -22.12 14.51
N ASP A 258 -1.21 -22.59 15.70
CA ASP A 258 -2.49 -23.25 16.00
C ASP A 258 -3.68 -22.29 15.91
N LYS A 259 -3.41 -20.98 15.99
CA LYS A 259 -4.42 -19.92 15.89
C LYS A 259 -4.38 -19.29 14.50
N TYR A 260 -3.63 -18.19 14.35
CA TYR A 260 -3.50 -17.44 13.10
C TYR A 260 -2.08 -16.93 12.92
N VAL A 261 -1.67 -16.81 11.68
CA VAL A 261 -0.49 -16.08 11.22
C VAL A 261 -1.00 -14.86 10.45
N GLU A 262 -0.58 -13.67 10.87
CA GLU A 262 -1.03 -12.39 10.27
C GLU A 262 0.18 -11.61 9.72
N PRO A 263 0.63 -11.89 8.48
CA PRO A 263 1.79 -11.24 7.89
C PRO A 263 1.44 -9.82 7.41
N SER A 264 1.22 -8.90 8.34
CA SER A 264 0.79 -7.52 8.04
C SER A 264 1.95 -6.56 7.78
N ASP A 265 3.16 -6.90 8.21
CA ASP A 265 4.33 -6.04 8.08
C ASP A 265 5.12 -6.34 6.81
N PRO A 266 5.62 -5.31 6.10
CA PRO A 266 6.49 -5.49 4.95
C PRO A 266 7.85 -6.08 5.34
N LEU A 267 8.51 -6.72 4.38
CA LEU A 267 9.85 -7.29 4.53
C LEU A 267 10.94 -6.22 4.52
#